data_483657a0c2b652d460a848976f1aad67
#
_entry.id   483657a0c2b652d460a848976f1aad67
#
_cell.length_a   1.000
_cell.length_b   1.000
_cell.length_c   1.000
_cell.angle_alpha   90.00
_cell.angle_beta   90.00
_cell.angle_gamma   90.00
#
_symmetry.space_group_name_H-M   'P 1'
#
loop_
_entity.id
_entity.type
_entity.pdbx_description
1 polymer ?
#
loop_
_entity_poly.entity_id
_entity_poly.type
_entity_poly.pdbx_seq_one_letter_code
_entity_poly.pdbx_strand_id
1 'polypeptide(L)'
;MAKAKSTGFFCRECGYESSKWMGQCPACKAWNTMVEAPSAPASSGTAAGRYAAAASLTAAPGKRVGAQAKPVSLDEIELSDTDRTRTGFAELDRVLGSGVVRGSLVLVGGDPGIGKSTLLLQVCRNLAGQEQKVLYVSGEESLKQIKLRASRIGTVRGPLSFLSETNLDTIAEVIREVRPDVVVIDSIQTMFIEAAGSAPGSVSQVRECTGVLMQLAKGLGVTVFIVGHVTKEGVVAGPRMLEHMV
;
A
#
# COMPACT_ATOMS: atom_id res chain seq x y z
N MET A 1 2.11 -23.46 38.01
CA MET A 1 1.65 -24.10 36.77
C MET A 1 2.05 -23.20 35.63
N ALA A 2 3.00 -23.60 34.80
CA ALA A 2 3.48 -22.82 33.69
C ALA A 2 2.42 -22.81 32.56
N LYS A 3 1.96 -21.60 32.13
CA LYS A 3 1.08 -21.44 30.96
C LYS A 3 1.85 -21.90 29.71
N ALA A 4 1.34 -22.89 29.03
CA ALA A 4 1.84 -23.35 27.74
C ALA A 4 1.82 -22.18 26.74
N LYS A 5 2.96 -21.92 26.08
CA LYS A 5 3.04 -20.97 24.96
C LYS A 5 2.16 -21.52 23.83
N SER A 6 1.13 -20.77 23.43
CA SER A 6 0.35 -21.12 22.25
C SER A 6 1.18 -20.79 21.00
N THR A 7 1.77 -21.80 20.38
CA THR A 7 2.38 -21.66 19.06
C THR A 7 1.26 -21.53 18.02
N GLY A 8 1.28 -20.47 17.23
CA GLY A 8 0.40 -20.31 16.09
C GLY A 8 1.07 -20.84 14.83
N PHE A 9 0.29 -21.32 13.87
CA PHE A 9 0.75 -21.73 12.54
C PHE A 9 0.05 -20.91 11.48
N PHE A 10 0.74 -20.54 10.42
CA PHE A 10 0.14 -19.82 9.29
C PHE A 10 0.53 -20.49 7.96
N CYS A 11 -0.36 -20.40 7.00
CA CYS A 11 -0.13 -20.88 5.65
C CYS A 11 0.69 -19.87 4.85
N ARG A 12 1.82 -20.30 4.27
CA ARG A 12 2.67 -19.45 3.42
C ARG A 12 1.97 -18.97 2.16
N GLU A 13 1.03 -19.74 1.64
CA GLU A 13 0.36 -19.46 0.36
C GLU A 13 -0.81 -18.49 0.51
N CYS A 14 -1.64 -18.65 1.53
CA CYS A 14 -2.87 -17.86 1.66
C CYS A 14 -3.01 -17.08 2.97
N GLY A 15 -2.04 -17.19 3.89
CA GLY A 15 -2.06 -16.51 5.18
C GLY A 15 -3.08 -17.06 6.19
N TYR A 16 -3.73 -18.19 5.93
CA TYR A 16 -4.65 -18.81 6.88
C TYR A 16 -3.93 -19.15 8.19
N GLU A 17 -4.49 -18.68 9.31
CA GLU A 17 -3.92 -18.91 10.64
C GLU A 17 -4.64 -20.05 11.37
N SER A 18 -3.88 -20.87 12.09
CA SER A 18 -4.38 -21.98 12.89
C SER A 18 -3.58 -22.11 14.19
N SER A 19 -4.26 -22.54 15.26
CA SER A 19 -3.60 -22.90 16.52
C SER A 19 -2.91 -24.26 16.48
N LYS A 20 -3.08 -25.04 15.40
CA LYS A 20 -2.51 -26.38 15.21
C LYS A 20 -1.87 -26.47 13.84
N TRP A 21 -0.74 -27.17 13.77
CA TRP A 21 -0.15 -27.52 12.51
C TRP A 21 -1.03 -28.51 11.74
N MET A 22 -1.20 -28.26 10.44
CA MET A 22 -1.96 -29.11 9.53
C MET A 22 -1.14 -29.35 8.28
N GLY A 23 -1.09 -30.60 7.81
CA GLY A 23 -0.35 -30.97 6.59
C GLY A 23 -0.94 -30.34 5.32
N GLN A 24 -2.25 -30.04 5.33
CA GLN A 24 -2.95 -29.37 4.24
C GLN A 24 -3.67 -28.13 4.79
N CYS A 25 -3.50 -27.00 4.13
CA CYS A 25 -4.21 -25.78 4.49
C CYS A 25 -5.72 -25.91 4.18
N PRO A 26 -6.63 -25.68 5.13
CA PRO A 26 -8.07 -25.83 4.88
C PRO A 26 -8.63 -24.71 3.97
N ALA A 27 -7.96 -23.57 3.87
CA ALA A 27 -8.39 -22.46 3.06
C ALA A 27 -7.99 -22.61 1.58
N CYS A 28 -6.68 -22.80 1.29
CA CYS A 28 -6.18 -22.92 -0.09
C CYS A 28 -5.92 -24.36 -0.54
N LYS A 29 -6.05 -25.35 0.35
CA LYS A 29 -5.82 -26.78 0.11
C LYS A 29 -4.38 -27.14 -0.31
N ALA A 30 -3.43 -26.22 -0.21
CA ALA A 30 -2.03 -26.48 -0.46
C ALA A 30 -1.43 -27.37 0.62
N TRP A 31 -0.56 -28.31 0.22
CA TRP A 31 0.11 -29.23 1.13
C TRP A 31 1.44 -28.68 1.64
N ASN A 32 1.77 -28.97 2.90
CA ASN A 32 3.04 -28.59 3.55
C ASN A 32 3.34 -27.07 3.53
N THR A 33 2.29 -26.25 3.55
CA THR A 33 2.41 -24.78 3.52
C THR A 33 2.24 -24.15 4.90
N MET A 34 1.85 -24.93 5.92
CA MET A 34 1.72 -24.44 7.29
C MET A 34 3.08 -24.36 7.97
N VAL A 35 3.47 -23.17 8.40
CA VAL A 35 4.71 -22.90 9.14
C VAL A 35 4.39 -22.32 10.50
N GLU A 36 5.28 -22.59 11.46
CA GLU A 36 5.16 -22.05 12.80
C GLU A 36 5.40 -20.55 12.78
N ALA A 37 4.47 -19.79 13.38
CA ALA A 37 4.66 -18.36 13.55
C ALA A 37 5.80 -18.11 14.55
N PRO A 38 6.78 -17.24 14.26
CA PRO A 38 7.80 -16.88 15.21
C PRO A 38 7.13 -16.38 16.49
N SER A 39 7.50 -16.97 17.63
CA SER A 39 6.99 -16.55 18.94
C SER A 39 7.47 -15.14 19.25
N ALA A 40 6.69 -14.13 18.87
CA ALA A 40 6.91 -12.78 19.38
C ALA A 40 6.72 -12.79 20.90
N PRO A 41 7.53 -12.04 21.67
CA PRO A 41 7.25 -11.85 23.08
C PRO A 41 5.84 -11.30 23.21
N ALA A 42 5.04 -11.93 24.08
CA ALA A 42 3.63 -11.60 24.28
C ALA A 42 3.47 -10.15 24.77
N SER A 43 3.40 -9.20 23.87
CA SER A 43 2.66 -7.99 24.08
C SER A 43 1.20 -8.31 23.72
N SER A 44 0.35 -8.31 24.73
CA SER A 44 -1.09 -8.56 24.65
C SER A 44 -1.77 -7.41 23.88
N GLY A 45 -1.54 -7.36 22.57
CA GLY A 45 -2.22 -6.45 21.65
C GLY A 45 -3.17 -7.25 20.77
N THR A 46 -4.47 -7.14 21.05
CA THR A 46 -5.51 -7.51 20.09
C THR A 46 -5.22 -6.86 18.74
N ALA A 47 -5.74 -7.41 17.64
CA ALA A 47 -5.60 -6.81 16.29
C ALA A 47 -5.90 -5.29 16.33
N ALA A 48 -6.83 -4.85 17.16
CA ALA A 48 -7.11 -3.44 17.45
C ALA A 48 -5.89 -2.65 17.99
N GLY A 49 -5.00 -3.27 18.76
CA GLY A 49 -3.79 -2.60 19.28
C GLY A 49 -2.71 -2.39 18.20
N ARG A 50 -2.63 -3.28 17.21
CA ARG A 50 -1.73 -3.13 16.07
C ARG A 50 -2.18 -2.02 15.12
N TYR A 51 -3.49 -1.91 14.90
CA TYR A 51 -4.07 -0.77 14.16
C TYR A 51 -3.95 0.55 14.92
N ALA A 52 -3.93 0.54 16.27
CA ALA A 52 -3.70 1.74 17.06
C ALA A 52 -2.27 2.26 16.95
N ALA A 53 -1.26 1.39 16.85
CA ALA A 53 0.12 1.79 16.55
C ALA A 53 0.23 2.38 15.13
N ALA A 54 -0.39 1.75 14.13
CA ALA A 54 -0.48 2.30 12.78
C ALA A 54 -1.28 3.61 12.75
N ALA A 55 -2.34 3.75 13.54
CA ALA A 55 -3.10 4.99 13.66
C ALA A 55 -2.27 6.14 14.28
N SER A 56 -1.33 5.85 15.18
CA SER A 56 -0.38 6.86 15.68
C SER A 56 0.60 7.31 14.59
N LEU A 57 0.92 6.42 13.65
CA LEU A 57 1.73 6.72 12.47
C LEU A 57 1.00 7.60 11.44
N THR A 58 -0.33 7.62 11.45
CA THR A 58 -1.15 8.36 10.46
C THR A 58 -1.73 9.67 11.01
N ALA A 59 -1.55 9.99 12.30
CA ALA A 59 -2.06 11.20 12.89
C ALA A 59 -1.31 12.44 12.38
N ALA A 60 -2.02 13.34 11.70
CA ALA A 60 -1.50 14.67 11.41
C ALA A 60 -1.21 15.41 12.73
N PRO A 61 -0.11 16.19 12.84
CA PRO A 61 0.20 16.95 14.03
C PRO A 61 -0.96 17.93 14.32
N GLY A 62 -1.68 17.69 15.43
CA GLY A 62 -2.80 18.52 15.86
C GLY A 62 -4.19 17.88 15.86
N LYS A 63 -4.42 16.76 15.19
CA LYS A 63 -5.68 16.00 15.34
C LYS A 63 -5.50 14.92 16.41
N ARG A 64 -6.15 15.08 17.55
CA ARG A 64 -6.21 14.05 18.61
C ARG A 64 -6.86 12.79 18.02
N VAL A 65 -6.15 11.66 18.12
CA VAL A 65 -6.72 10.32 17.97
C VAL A 65 -7.82 10.21 19.04
N GLY A 66 -9.09 10.29 18.65
CA GLY A 66 -10.21 10.29 19.59
C GLY A 66 -11.30 11.33 19.32
N ALA A 67 -11.19 12.14 18.27
CA ALA A 67 -12.35 12.90 17.80
C ALA A 67 -13.43 11.88 17.41
N GLN A 68 -14.53 11.85 18.17
CA GLN A 68 -15.70 11.02 17.85
C GLN A 68 -16.09 11.31 16.41
N ALA A 69 -15.98 10.29 15.56
CA ALA A 69 -16.47 10.37 14.18
C ALA A 69 -17.98 10.64 14.27
N LYS A 70 -18.40 11.82 13.81
CA LYS A 70 -19.82 12.17 13.71
C LYS A 70 -20.26 11.85 12.28
N PRO A 71 -21.41 11.21 12.11
CA PRO A 71 -22.01 11.07 10.78
C PRO A 71 -22.31 12.47 10.23
N VAL A 72 -22.05 12.66 8.95
CA VAL A 72 -22.29 13.92 8.22
C VAL A 72 -23.29 13.61 7.11
N SER A 73 -24.27 14.47 6.91
CA SER A 73 -25.23 14.36 5.81
C SER A 73 -24.54 14.54 4.47
N LEU A 74 -25.02 13.89 3.41
CA LEU A 74 -24.48 14.03 2.06
C LEU A 74 -24.49 15.50 1.59
N ASP A 75 -25.51 16.25 1.96
CA ASP A 75 -25.69 17.67 1.59
C ASP A 75 -24.70 18.60 2.33
N GLU A 76 -24.09 18.12 3.42
CA GLU A 76 -23.07 18.87 4.18
C GLU A 76 -21.65 18.63 3.64
N ILE A 77 -21.51 17.71 2.67
CA ILE A 77 -20.21 17.40 2.06
C ILE A 77 -20.01 18.34 0.87
N GLU A 78 -19.12 19.31 1.06
CA GLU A 78 -18.73 20.20 -0.03
C GLU A 78 -17.79 19.46 -1.00
N LEU A 79 -18.15 19.47 -2.28
CA LEU A 79 -17.29 18.98 -3.37
C LEU A 79 -16.66 20.18 -4.08
N SER A 80 -15.36 20.12 -4.29
CA SER A 80 -14.63 21.12 -5.08
C SER A 80 -14.20 20.52 -6.42
N ASP A 81 -14.09 21.35 -7.45
CA ASP A 81 -13.56 20.93 -8.76
C ASP A 81 -12.11 20.44 -8.68
N THR A 82 -11.41 20.78 -7.60
CA THR A 82 -10.03 20.34 -7.31
C THR A 82 -9.93 18.95 -6.67
N ASP A 83 -11.06 18.31 -6.33
CA ASP A 83 -11.06 16.98 -5.70
C ASP A 83 -10.70 15.87 -6.70
N ARG A 84 -10.67 16.19 -8.01
CA ARG A 84 -10.23 15.28 -9.08
C ARG A 84 -9.11 15.89 -9.89
N THR A 85 -8.05 15.08 -10.10
CA THR A 85 -6.91 15.46 -10.95
C THR A 85 -6.80 14.48 -12.11
N ARG A 86 -6.69 15.00 -13.33
CA ARG A 86 -6.54 14.17 -14.54
C ARG A 86 -5.14 13.57 -14.61
N THR A 87 -5.05 12.29 -14.92
CA THR A 87 -3.77 11.58 -15.09
C THR A 87 -3.06 11.94 -16.39
N GLY A 88 -3.79 12.54 -17.32
CA GLY A 88 -3.32 12.81 -18.69
C GLY A 88 -3.44 11.64 -19.64
N PHE A 89 -4.11 10.55 -19.22
CA PHE A 89 -4.48 9.42 -20.07
C PHE A 89 -6.00 9.26 -20.07
N ALA A 90 -6.62 9.50 -21.22
CA ALA A 90 -8.08 9.51 -21.34
C ALA A 90 -8.74 8.20 -20.87
N GLU A 91 -8.14 7.05 -21.21
CA GLU A 91 -8.64 5.74 -20.78
C GLU A 91 -8.51 5.52 -19.28
N LEU A 92 -7.40 5.93 -18.67
CA LEU A 92 -7.21 5.83 -17.24
C LEU A 92 -8.16 6.76 -16.49
N ASP A 93 -8.29 8.01 -16.98
CA ASP A 93 -9.24 8.97 -16.42
C ASP A 93 -10.68 8.47 -16.52
N ARG A 94 -11.06 7.82 -17.64
CA ARG A 94 -12.38 7.19 -17.81
C ARG A 94 -12.64 6.10 -16.78
N VAL A 95 -11.66 5.22 -16.53
CA VAL A 95 -11.76 4.15 -15.51
C VAL A 95 -11.87 4.74 -14.10
N LEU A 96 -11.14 5.82 -13.82
CA LEU A 96 -11.13 6.51 -12.53
C LEU A 96 -12.29 7.51 -12.35
N GLY A 97 -13.26 7.53 -13.27
CA GLY A 97 -14.41 8.43 -13.19
C GLY A 97 -14.06 9.90 -13.40
N SER A 98 -13.27 10.19 -14.46
CA SER A 98 -12.78 11.51 -14.88
C SER A 98 -11.53 12.02 -14.17
N GLY A 99 -10.79 11.14 -13.50
CA GLY A 99 -9.52 11.45 -12.87
C GLY A 99 -9.40 10.90 -11.46
N VAL A 100 -8.25 11.11 -10.86
CA VAL A 100 -7.91 10.61 -9.50
C VAL A 100 -8.58 11.48 -8.45
N VAL A 101 -9.19 10.86 -7.46
CA VAL A 101 -9.78 11.55 -6.32
C VAL A 101 -8.74 11.67 -5.21
N ARG A 102 -8.65 12.84 -4.60
CA ARG A 102 -7.75 13.08 -3.48
C ARG A 102 -8.06 12.14 -2.31
N GLY A 103 -7.02 11.55 -1.73
CA GLY A 103 -7.17 10.59 -0.62
C GLY A 103 -7.60 9.19 -1.05
N SER A 104 -7.65 8.90 -2.36
CA SER A 104 -7.96 7.58 -2.88
C SER A 104 -6.74 6.66 -2.89
N LEU A 105 -7.01 5.36 -2.88
CA LEU A 105 -6.04 4.28 -3.08
C LEU A 105 -6.37 3.59 -4.41
N VAL A 106 -5.42 3.56 -5.33
CA VAL A 106 -5.59 3.01 -6.69
C VAL A 106 -4.63 1.84 -6.89
N LEU A 107 -5.15 0.66 -7.21
CA LEU A 107 -4.35 -0.51 -7.52
C LEU A 107 -4.14 -0.61 -9.05
N VAL A 108 -2.87 -0.71 -9.46
CA VAL A 108 -2.46 -1.02 -10.83
C VAL A 108 -1.89 -2.43 -10.86
N GLY A 109 -2.75 -3.40 -11.17
CA GLY A 109 -2.42 -4.81 -11.25
C GLY A 109 -2.07 -5.25 -12.67
N GLY A 110 -1.32 -6.34 -12.80
CA GLY A 110 -1.02 -6.98 -14.09
C GLY A 110 0.27 -7.80 -14.07
N ASP A 111 0.51 -8.54 -15.15
CA ASP A 111 1.68 -9.41 -15.29
C ASP A 111 3.00 -8.62 -15.20
N PRO A 112 4.08 -9.25 -14.71
CA PRO A 112 5.41 -8.65 -14.78
C PRO A 112 5.77 -8.28 -16.23
N GLY A 113 6.42 -7.11 -16.41
CA GLY A 113 6.87 -6.67 -17.74
C GLY A 113 5.82 -6.03 -18.63
N ILE A 114 4.52 -6.02 -18.27
CA ILE A 114 3.44 -5.41 -19.10
C ILE A 114 3.51 -3.88 -19.22
N GLY A 115 4.39 -3.24 -18.45
CA GLY A 115 4.57 -1.78 -18.53
C GLY A 115 3.94 -0.96 -17.42
N LYS A 116 3.45 -1.56 -16.31
CA LYS A 116 2.83 -0.85 -15.17
C LYS A 116 3.67 0.31 -14.64
N SER A 117 4.92 0.05 -14.32
CA SER A 117 5.86 1.05 -13.79
C SER A 117 6.14 2.17 -14.81
N THR A 118 6.16 1.84 -16.11
CA THR A 118 6.33 2.84 -17.17
C THR A 118 5.09 3.73 -17.29
N LEU A 119 3.89 3.14 -17.26
CA LEU A 119 2.63 3.88 -17.26
C LEU A 119 2.56 4.84 -16.07
N LEU A 120 2.85 4.34 -14.84
CA LEU A 120 2.78 5.17 -13.65
C LEU A 120 3.84 6.27 -13.65
N LEU A 121 5.03 6.02 -14.18
CA LEU A 121 6.04 7.06 -14.32
C LEU A 121 5.59 8.17 -15.30
N GLN A 122 4.87 7.83 -16.37
CA GLN A 122 4.25 8.81 -17.28
C GLN A 122 3.11 9.58 -16.59
N VAL A 123 2.27 8.90 -15.79
CA VAL A 123 1.24 9.55 -14.94
C VAL A 123 1.91 10.54 -13.99
N CYS A 124 2.95 10.13 -13.28
CA CYS A 124 3.71 11.00 -12.38
C CYS A 124 4.23 12.26 -13.09
N ARG A 125 4.82 12.09 -14.29
CA ARG A 125 5.27 13.22 -15.10
C ARG A 125 4.13 14.18 -15.44
N ASN A 126 2.98 13.65 -15.84
CA ASN A 126 1.81 14.46 -16.22
C ASN A 126 1.23 15.21 -15.00
N LEU A 127 1.15 14.54 -13.85
CA LEU A 127 0.67 15.14 -12.59
C LEU A 127 1.63 16.22 -12.08
N ALA A 128 2.93 15.94 -12.11
CA ALA A 128 3.94 16.94 -11.75
C ALA A 128 3.90 18.16 -12.68
N GLY A 129 3.62 17.97 -13.97
CA GLY A 129 3.40 19.04 -14.94
C GLY A 129 2.16 19.91 -14.66
N GLN A 130 1.26 19.44 -13.80
CA GLN A 130 0.10 20.15 -13.27
C GLN A 130 0.37 20.71 -11.85
N GLU A 131 1.65 20.86 -11.48
CA GLU A 131 2.12 21.36 -10.18
C GLU A 131 1.72 20.49 -8.97
N GLN A 132 1.28 19.22 -9.21
CA GLN A 132 1.06 18.26 -8.12
C GLN A 132 2.41 17.79 -7.59
N LYS A 133 2.59 17.78 -6.28
CA LYS A 133 3.76 17.19 -5.64
C LYS A 133 3.67 15.68 -5.69
N VAL A 134 4.54 15.05 -6.46
CA VAL A 134 4.54 13.59 -6.65
C VAL A 134 5.76 12.98 -6.00
N LEU A 135 5.55 11.90 -5.24
CA LEU A 135 6.59 11.06 -4.67
C LEU A 135 6.49 9.66 -5.28
N TYR A 136 7.52 9.24 -6.01
CA TYR A 136 7.64 7.88 -6.56
C TYR A 136 8.57 7.07 -5.68
N VAL A 137 8.03 6.03 -5.04
CA VAL A 137 8.77 5.09 -4.18
C VAL A 137 8.97 3.79 -4.93
N SER A 138 10.22 3.37 -5.08
CA SER A 138 10.58 2.10 -5.69
C SER A 138 11.28 1.18 -4.71
N GLY A 139 10.78 -0.04 -4.58
CA GLY A 139 11.45 -1.11 -3.83
C GLY A 139 12.23 -2.08 -4.72
N GLU A 140 12.11 -1.95 -6.05
CA GLU A 140 12.74 -2.87 -7.00
C GLU A 140 13.91 -2.23 -7.75
N GLU A 141 13.81 -0.93 -8.04
CA GLU A 141 14.78 -0.23 -8.85
C GLU A 141 15.56 0.82 -8.08
N SER A 142 16.84 0.92 -8.36
CA SER A 142 17.67 2.01 -7.88
C SER A 142 17.33 3.34 -8.56
N LEU A 143 17.64 4.46 -7.90
CA LEU A 143 17.41 5.80 -8.46
C LEU A 143 18.04 6.00 -9.84
N LYS A 144 19.20 5.34 -10.12
CA LYS A 144 19.85 5.39 -11.43
C LYS A 144 19.03 4.70 -12.52
N GLN A 145 18.45 3.54 -12.22
CA GLN A 145 17.57 2.79 -13.14
C GLN A 145 16.29 3.56 -13.44
N ILE A 146 15.68 4.13 -12.41
CA ILE A 146 14.49 4.98 -12.56
C ILE A 146 14.82 6.19 -13.44
N LYS A 147 15.97 6.85 -13.22
CA LYS A 147 16.40 7.99 -14.05
C LYS A 147 16.60 7.61 -15.52
N LEU A 148 17.20 6.44 -15.80
CA LEU A 148 17.35 5.92 -17.16
C LEU A 148 16.00 5.61 -17.82
N ARG A 149 15.02 5.13 -17.04
CA ARG A 149 13.65 4.92 -17.53
C ARG A 149 12.95 6.25 -17.78
N ALA A 150 13.04 7.18 -16.84
CA ALA A 150 12.45 8.52 -16.94
C ALA A 150 12.95 9.29 -18.16
N SER A 151 14.24 9.17 -18.53
CA SER A 151 14.78 9.83 -19.72
C SER A 151 14.13 9.37 -21.04
N ARG A 152 13.53 8.17 -21.08
CA ARG A 152 12.84 7.63 -22.27
C ARG A 152 11.41 8.14 -22.42
N ILE A 153 10.79 8.60 -21.34
CA ILE A 153 9.40 9.10 -21.37
C ILE A 153 9.31 10.61 -21.61
N GLY A 154 10.45 11.28 -21.76
CA GLY A 154 10.54 12.72 -22.04
C GLY A 154 10.85 13.55 -20.81
N THR A 155 10.89 14.86 -20.99
CA THR A 155 11.26 15.81 -19.95
C THR A 155 10.24 15.82 -18.82
N VAL A 156 10.70 15.65 -17.59
CA VAL A 156 9.90 15.85 -16.39
C VAL A 156 9.94 17.33 -16.02
N ARG A 157 8.78 17.95 -15.85
CA ARG A 157 8.60 19.32 -15.36
C ARG A 157 7.79 19.25 -14.08
N GLY A 158 8.08 20.14 -13.12
CA GLY A 158 7.34 20.20 -11.85
C GLY A 158 7.92 19.31 -10.75
N PRO A 159 7.24 19.24 -9.59
CA PRO A 159 7.75 18.67 -8.36
C PRO A 159 7.57 17.13 -8.30
N LEU A 160 8.44 16.39 -8.98
CA LEU A 160 8.52 14.92 -8.94
C LEU A 160 9.78 14.48 -8.21
N SER A 161 9.60 13.81 -7.08
CA SER A 161 10.66 13.25 -6.24
C SER A 161 10.67 11.72 -6.30
N PHE A 162 11.83 11.13 -6.10
CA PHE A 162 12.02 9.68 -6.11
C PHE A 162 12.67 9.21 -4.81
N LEU A 163 12.20 8.07 -4.30
CA LEU A 163 12.72 7.40 -3.12
C LEU A 163 12.97 5.92 -3.46
N SER A 164 14.15 5.40 -3.11
CA SER A 164 14.42 3.96 -3.18
C SER A 164 14.44 3.44 -1.75
N GLU A 165 13.33 2.85 -1.32
CA GLU A 165 13.09 2.36 0.04
C GLU A 165 12.01 1.26 0.03
N THR A 166 12.12 0.32 0.99
CA THR A 166 11.19 -0.79 1.15
C THR A 166 10.54 -0.84 2.55
N ASN A 167 11.15 -0.19 3.54
CA ASN A 167 10.57 -0.06 4.87
C ASN A 167 9.44 0.97 4.86
N LEU A 168 8.21 0.52 5.09
CA LEU A 168 7.02 1.37 5.01
C LEU A 168 6.95 2.41 6.15
N ASP A 169 7.55 2.12 7.31
CA ASP A 169 7.60 3.08 8.40
C ASP A 169 8.43 4.32 8.00
N THR A 170 9.61 4.10 7.39
CA THR A 170 10.45 5.16 6.82
C THR A 170 9.72 5.91 5.69
N ILE A 171 9.06 5.19 4.79
CA ILE A 171 8.27 5.81 3.70
C ILE A 171 7.16 6.69 4.27
N ALA A 172 6.47 6.24 5.32
CA ALA A 172 5.41 7.01 5.98
C ALA A 172 5.93 8.30 6.64
N GLU A 173 7.13 8.29 7.20
CA GLU A 173 7.79 9.48 7.72
C GLU A 173 8.09 10.48 6.61
N VAL A 174 8.67 10.02 5.49
CA VAL A 174 8.94 10.86 4.33
C VAL A 174 7.66 11.47 3.75
N ILE A 175 6.56 10.70 3.65
CA ILE A 175 5.25 11.20 3.20
C ILE A 175 4.74 12.32 4.11
N ARG A 176 4.92 12.21 5.43
CA ARG A 176 4.50 13.26 6.38
C ARG A 176 5.34 14.52 6.28
N GLU A 177 6.64 14.37 6.04
CA GLU A 177 7.58 15.48 5.90
C GLU A 177 7.38 16.23 4.58
N VAL A 178 7.39 15.50 3.45
CA VAL A 178 7.29 16.06 2.10
C VAL A 178 5.89 16.55 1.78
N ARG A 179 4.86 15.91 2.36
CA ARG A 179 3.43 16.16 2.09
C ARG A 179 3.12 16.18 0.59
N PRO A 180 3.34 15.07 -0.11
CA PRO A 180 3.00 14.97 -1.52
C PRO A 180 1.48 14.96 -1.71
N ASP A 181 1.02 15.36 -2.88
CA ASP A 181 -0.38 15.19 -3.30
C ASP A 181 -0.63 13.77 -3.79
N VAL A 182 0.39 13.18 -4.42
CA VAL A 182 0.35 11.83 -5.01
C VAL A 182 1.58 11.04 -4.62
N VAL A 183 1.37 9.78 -4.23
CA VAL A 183 2.41 8.79 -3.95
C VAL A 183 2.25 7.59 -4.86
N VAL A 184 3.34 7.07 -5.41
CA VAL A 184 3.38 5.79 -6.12
C VAL A 184 4.24 4.82 -5.34
N ILE A 185 3.74 3.61 -5.10
CA ILE A 185 4.47 2.49 -4.50
C ILE A 185 4.70 1.41 -5.55
N ASP A 186 5.95 1.20 -5.95
CA ASP A 186 6.35 0.26 -7.00
C ASP A 186 7.45 -0.69 -6.50
N SER A 187 7.09 -1.90 -6.04
CA SER A 187 5.78 -2.54 -5.94
C SER A 187 5.41 -2.83 -4.48
N ILE A 188 4.13 -3.10 -4.20
CA ILE A 188 3.67 -3.43 -2.85
C ILE A 188 4.31 -4.72 -2.31
N GLN A 189 4.71 -5.64 -3.19
CA GLN A 189 5.33 -6.91 -2.81
C GLN A 189 6.73 -6.74 -2.21
N THR A 190 7.40 -5.64 -2.49
CA THR A 190 8.73 -5.34 -1.92
C THR A 190 8.65 -4.58 -0.61
N MET A 191 7.48 -4.03 -0.28
CA MET A 191 7.28 -3.27 0.96
C MET A 191 7.16 -4.18 2.17
N PHE A 192 7.65 -3.70 3.31
CA PHE A 192 7.51 -4.40 4.58
C PHE A 192 7.35 -3.43 5.75
N ILE A 193 6.75 -3.95 6.81
CA ILE A 193 6.64 -3.33 8.14
C ILE A 193 7.31 -4.30 9.12
N GLU A 194 8.27 -3.83 9.91
CA GLU A 194 9.00 -4.69 10.84
C GLU A 194 8.07 -5.34 11.88
N ALA A 195 7.10 -4.61 12.37
CA ALA A 195 6.15 -5.08 13.35
C ALA A 195 5.25 -6.25 12.88
N ALA A 196 5.11 -6.46 11.57
CA ALA A 196 4.27 -7.52 11.02
C ALA A 196 4.89 -8.93 11.16
N GLY A 197 6.20 -9.04 11.42
CA GLY A 197 6.89 -10.31 11.73
C GLY A 197 6.88 -11.36 10.62
N SER A 198 6.36 -11.05 9.44
CA SER A 198 6.31 -11.94 8.27
C SER A 198 7.26 -11.46 7.17
N ALA A 199 7.64 -12.34 6.25
CA ALA A 199 8.57 -11.98 5.17
C ALA A 199 7.98 -10.98 4.19
N PRO A 200 8.79 -10.05 3.61
CA PRO A 200 8.35 -9.20 2.50
C PRO A 200 7.73 -10.02 1.37
N GLY A 201 6.69 -9.51 0.73
CA GLY A 201 5.95 -10.19 -0.32
C GLY A 201 4.97 -11.27 0.15
N SER A 202 4.95 -11.63 1.43
CA SER A 202 3.91 -12.51 1.99
C SER A 202 2.53 -11.82 1.99
N VAL A 203 1.45 -12.62 1.95
CA VAL A 203 0.06 -12.11 2.01
C VAL A 203 -0.15 -11.18 3.20
N SER A 204 0.38 -11.57 4.35
CA SER A 204 0.27 -10.81 5.59
C SER A 204 0.95 -9.44 5.45
N GLN A 205 2.19 -9.38 4.95
CA GLN A 205 2.90 -8.12 4.74
C GLN A 205 2.19 -7.22 3.74
N VAL A 206 1.79 -7.77 2.58
CA VAL A 206 1.08 -7.00 1.55
C VAL A 206 -0.22 -6.40 2.12
N ARG A 207 -0.96 -7.17 2.92
CA ARG A 207 -2.19 -6.71 3.57
C ARG A 207 -1.92 -5.60 4.59
N GLU A 208 -0.95 -5.79 5.48
CA GLU A 208 -0.60 -4.79 6.50
C GLU A 208 -0.08 -3.50 5.84
N CYS A 209 0.83 -3.61 4.87
CA CYS A 209 1.34 -2.46 4.13
C CYS A 209 0.22 -1.69 3.41
N THR A 210 -0.70 -2.40 2.75
CA THR A 210 -1.84 -1.76 2.08
C THR A 210 -2.77 -1.08 3.08
N GLY A 211 -3.00 -1.69 4.25
CA GLY A 211 -3.79 -1.08 5.33
C GLY A 211 -3.19 0.25 5.81
N VAL A 212 -1.88 0.30 6.01
CA VAL A 212 -1.18 1.54 6.39
C VAL A 212 -1.26 2.60 5.29
N LEU A 213 -1.03 2.21 4.02
CA LEU A 213 -1.15 3.14 2.88
C LEU A 213 -2.56 3.71 2.74
N MET A 214 -3.60 2.89 2.95
CA MET A 214 -4.99 3.35 2.94
C MET A 214 -5.27 4.37 4.05
N GLN A 215 -4.73 4.15 5.24
CA GLN A 215 -4.87 5.10 6.35
C GLN A 215 -4.12 6.40 6.06
N LEU A 216 -2.91 6.34 5.49
CA LEU A 216 -2.16 7.52 5.06
C LEU A 216 -2.93 8.30 4.00
N ALA A 217 -3.46 7.61 2.98
CA ALA A 217 -4.27 8.22 1.92
C ALA A 217 -5.44 9.01 2.51
N LYS A 218 -6.29 8.37 3.31
CA LYS A 218 -7.47 8.98 3.91
C LYS A 218 -7.14 10.03 4.97
N GLY A 219 -6.13 9.76 5.80
CA GLY A 219 -5.77 10.64 6.92
C GLY A 219 -5.09 11.94 6.51
N LEU A 220 -4.25 11.89 5.47
CA LEU A 220 -3.49 13.03 4.94
C LEU A 220 -4.10 13.64 3.67
N GLY A 221 -5.11 13.00 3.08
CA GLY A 221 -5.68 13.41 1.81
C GLY A 221 -4.72 13.23 0.63
N VAL A 222 -3.83 12.22 0.69
CA VAL A 222 -2.85 11.90 -0.35
C VAL A 222 -3.39 10.81 -1.25
N THR A 223 -3.33 10.98 -2.56
CA THR A 223 -3.67 9.90 -3.50
C THR A 223 -2.52 8.90 -3.56
N VAL A 224 -2.80 7.61 -3.41
CA VAL A 224 -1.79 6.56 -3.45
C VAL A 224 -2.06 5.60 -4.59
N PHE A 225 -1.10 5.45 -5.50
CA PHE A 225 -1.07 4.38 -6.49
C PHE A 225 -0.20 3.24 -5.99
N ILE A 226 -0.72 2.03 -6.07
CA ILE A 226 0.00 0.80 -5.71
C ILE A 226 0.19 -0.06 -6.94
N VAL A 227 1.43 -0.41 -7.25
CA VAL A 227 1.73 -1.45 -8.25
C VAL A 227 1.65 -2.81 -7.59
N GLY A 228 0.86 -3.71 -8.18
CA GLY A 228 0.75 -5.11 -7.79
C GLY A 228 1.10 -6.05 -8.95
N HIS A 229 1.90 -7.09 -8.68
CA HIS A 229 2.18 -8.14 -9.64
C HIS A 229 1.15 -9.26 -9.49
N VAL A 230 0.53 -9.66 -10.60
CA VAL A 230 -0.33 -10.86 -10.69
C VAL A 230 0.53 -12.00 -11.20
N THR A 231 0.50 -13.17 -10.55
CA THR A 231 1.10 -14.36 -11.14
C THR A 231 0.10 -15.09 -12.00
N LYS A 232 0.59 -15.76 -13.07
CA LYS A 232 -0.23 -16.55 -14.02
C LYS A 232 -1.04 -17.67 -13.36
N GLU A 233 -0.67 -18.08 -12.16
CA GLU A 233 -1.30 -19.19 -11.43
C GLU A 233 -2.32 -18.73 -10.39
N GLY A 234 -2.52 -17.43 -10.22
CA GLY A 234 -3.54 -16.87 -9.32
C GLY A 234 -3.34 -17.13 -7.82
N VAL A 235 -2.18 -17.64 -7.43
CA VAL A 235 -1.90 -18.19 -6.10
C VAL A 235 -1.00 -17.28 -5.25
N VAL A 236 -0.32 -16.30 -5.84
CA VAL A 236 0.54 -15.41 -5.05
C VAL A 236 -0.27 -14.27 -4.44
N ALA A 237 0.02 -14.02 -3.19
CA ALA A 237 -0.41 -12.92 -2.34
C ALA A 237 -0.43 -11.58 -3.06
N GLY A 238 -1.47 -11.31 -3.78
CA GLY A 238 -1.47 -10.19 -4.67
C GLY A 238 -2.89 -9.67 -4.91
N PRO A 239 -3.20 -9.33 -6.13
CA PRO A 239 -4.28 -8.43 -6.50
C PRO A 239 -5.66 -8.82 -5.98
N ARG A 240 -6.03 -10.12 -5.96
CA ARG A 240 -7.37 -10.52 -5.50
C ARG A 240 -7.68 -10.10 -4.07
N MET A 241 -6.69 -10.14 -3.17
CA MET A 241 -6.89 -9.65 -1.82
C MET A 241 -6.93 -8.12 -1.80
N LEU A 242 -6.11 -7.46 -2.62
CA LEU A 242 -6.06 -6.01 -2.72
C LEU A 242 -7.31 -5.42 -3.39
N GLU A 243 -7.93 -6.15 -4.33
CA GLU A 243 -9.20 -5.74 -5.00
C GLU A 243 -10.34 -5.44 -4.02
N HIS A 244 -10.29 -6.02 -2.82
CA HIS A 244 -11.27 -5.75 -1.76
C HIS A 244 -10.84 -4.61 -0.81
N MET A 245 -9.63 -4.09 -0.96
CA MET A 245 -9.08 -3.04 -0.10
C MET A 245 -8.99 -1.67 -0.78
N VAL A 246 -9.09 -1.63 -2.12
CA VAL A 246 -8.95 -0.44 -2.96
C VAL A 246 -10.27 -0.04 -3.60
#